data_5c172872b4c6dc05bc13e6755a202117
#
_entry.id   5c172872b4c6dc05bc13e6755a202117
#
_cell.length_a   1.000
_cell.length_b   1.000
_cell.length_c   1.000
_cell.angle_alpha   90.00
_cell.angle_beta   90.00
_cell.angle_gamma   90.00
#
_symmetry.space_group_name_H-M   'P 1'
#
loop_
_entity.id
_entity.type
_entity.pdbx_description
1 polymer ?
#
loop_
_entity_poly.entity_id
_entity_poly.type
_entity_poly.pdbx_seq_one_letter_code
_entity_poly.pdbx_strand_id
1 'polypeptide(L)'
;MKKKIGISLRIVDAQNYAEKRDALSHDWPKFFENLDLIPIFIPNILESPKNFLDEFSLDGIILSGGDNIGDNQDRDETEQKII
;
A
#
# COMPACT_ATOMS: atom_id res chain seq x y z
N MET A 1 4.88 -18.61 -13.20
CA MET A 1 3.86 -17.77 -12.54
C MET A 1 4.51 -16.50 -11.99
N LYS A 2 3.87 -15.36 -12.22
CA LYS A 2 4.38 -14.10 -11.71
C LYS A 2 4.26 -14.04 -10.20
N LYS A 3 5.22 -13.42 -9.54
CA LYS A 3 5.17 -13.21 -8.09
C LYS A 3 4.24 -12.04 -7.75
N LYS A 4 3.52 -12.19 -6.65
CA LYS A 4 2.60 -11.17 -6.14
C LYS A 4 3.27 -10.44 -4.99
N ILE A 5 3.38 -9.12 -5.11
CA ILE A 5 4.03 -8.29 -4.11
C ILE A 5 3.02 -7.28 -3.58
N GLY A 6 2.78 -7.31 -2.27
CA GLY A 6 1.95 -6.31 -1.62
C GLY A 6 2.68 -4.98 -1.53
N ILE A 7 1.96 -3.88 -1.70
CA ILE A 7 2.54 -2.55 -1.54
C ILE A 7 1.59 -1.65 -0.78
N SER A 8 2.12 -1.00 0.26
CA SER A 8 1.36 -0.03 1.04
C SER A 8 1.12 1.24 0.21
N LEU A 9 0.07 1.97 0.54
CA LEU A 9 -0.34 3.17 -0.17
C LEU A 9 -0.16 4.39 0.69
N ARG A 10 0.08 5.54 0.05
CA ARG A 10 0.09 6.82 0.73
C ARG A 10 -1.34 7.37 0.81
N ILE A 11 -1.57 8.28 1.75
CA ILE A 11 -2.87 8.92 1.91
C ILE A 11 -2.79 10.35 1.42
N VAL A 12 -3.74 10.75 0.58
CA VAL A 12 -3.86 12.10 0.06
C VAL A 12 -5.25 12.64 0.35
N ASP A 13 -5.36 13.96 0.46
CA ASP A 13 -6.65 14.62 0.66
C ASP A 13 -7.25 15.03 -0.69
N ALA A 14 -8.57 14.88 -0.82
CA ALA A 14 -9.28 15.40 -1.98
C ALA A 14 -9.23 16.94 -1.95
N GLN A 15 -9.16 17.56 -3.15
CA GLN A 15 -8.95 19.01 -3.23
C GLN A 15 -10.15 19.84 -2.80
N ASN A 16 -11.36 19.39 -3.09
CA ASN A 16 -12.55 20.22 -2.96
C ASN A 16 -13.53 19.78 -1.89
N TYR A 17 -13.21 18.73 -1.12
CA TYR A 17 -14.09 18.24 -0.06
C TYR A 17 -13.31 17.35 0.90
N ALA A 18 -13.89 17.13 2.08
CA ALA A 18 -13.22 16.39 3.15
C ALA A 18 -13.27 14.88 2.88
N GLU A 19 -12.32 14.39 2.12
CA GLU A 19 -12.19 12.96 1.83
C GLU A 19 -10.72 12.58 1.75
N LYS A 20 -10.35 11.54 2.46
CA LYS A 20 -9.00 10.96 2.36
C LYS A 20 -9.03 9.81 1.37
N ARG A 21 -8.01 9.73 0.54
CA ARG A 21 -7.89 8.70 -0.49
C ARG A 21 -6.53 8.02 -0.40
N ASP A 22 -6.52 6.74 -0.71
CA ASP A 22 -5.27 6.01 -0.88
C ASP A 22 -4.73 6.27 -2.28
N ALA A 23 -3.42 6.47 -2.37
CA ALA A 23 -2.78 6.80 -3.65
C ALA A 23 -1.42 6.15 -3.78
N LEU A 24 -0.98 5.98 -5.02
CA LEU A 24 0.33 5.43 -5.35
C LEU A 24 0.85 6.12 -6.59
N SER A 25 2.13 6.49 -6.59
CA SER A 25 2.78 7.04 -7.78
C SER A 25 2.75 6.01 -8.92
N HIS A 26 2.52 6.48 -10.15
CA HIS A 26 2.55 5.63 -11.33
C HIS A 26 3.93 4.99 -11.57
N ASP A 27 4.97 5.50 -10.94
CA ASP A 27 6.30 4.90 -11.04
C ASP A 27 6.33 3.48 -10.46
N TRP A 28 5.51 3.18 -9.45
CA TRP A 28 5.46 1.86 -8.84
C TRP A 28 4.89 0.79 -9.77
N PRO A 29 3.71 0.98 -10.41
CA PRO A 29 3.24 0.01 -11.40
C PRO A 29 4.22 -0.21 -12.55
N LYS A 30 4.89 0.85 -13.02
CA LYS A 30 5.91 0.72 -14.05
C LYS A 30 7.10 -0.12 -13.59
N PHE A 31 7.55 0.10 -12.35
CA PHE A 31 8.63 -0.67 -11.75
C PHE A 31 8.27 -2.16 -11.67
N PHE A 32 7.04 -2.44 -11.20
CA PHE A 32 6.57 -3.82 -11.09
C PHE A 32 6.46 -4.50 -12.45
N GLU A 33 5.95 -3.79 -13.46
CA GLU A 33 5.83 -4.32 -14.81
C GLU A 33 7.21 -4.66 -15.40
N ASN A 34 8.19 -3.79 -15.19
CA ASN A 34 9.56 -4.02 -15.65
C ASN A 34 10.20 -5.25 -15.00
N LEU A 35 9.83 -5.58 -13.77
CA LEU A 35 10.33 -6.76 -13.06
C LEU A 35 9.43 -7.98 -13.21
N ASP A 36 8.37 -7.86 -14.00
CA ASP A 36 7.39 -8.93 -14.21
C ASP A 36 6.74 -9.39 -12.90
N LEU A 37 6.40 -8.42 -12.04
CA LEU A 37 5.73 -8.65 -10.76
C LEU A 37 4.29 -8.16 -10.82
N ILE A 38 3.43 -8.75 -9.98
CA ILE A 38 2.03 -8.31 -9.86
C ILE A 38 1.89 -7.50 -8.57
N PRO A 39 1.46 -6.21 -8.64
CA PRO A 39 1.24 -5.42 -7.43
C PRO A 39 -0.11 -5.74 -6.81
N ILE A 40 -0.12 -5.93 -5.50
CA ILE A 40 -1.34 -6.04 -4.71
C ILE A 40 -1.38 -4.83 -3.79
N PHE A 41 -2.29 -3.91 -4.04
CA PHE A 41 -2.40 -2.68 -3.27
C PHE A 41 -3.03 -2.98 -1.91
N ILE A 42 -2.42 -2.46 -0.85
CA ILE A 42 -2.90 -2.69 0.51
C ILE A 42 -3.61 -1.42 0.98
N PRO A 43 -4.95 -1.43 1.07
CA PRO A 43 -5.69 -0.25 1.53
C PRO A 43 -5.33 0.12 2.96
N ASN A 44 -5.32 1.41 3.25
CA ASN A 44 -5.21 1.89 4.62
C ASN A 44 -6.54 1.68 5.36
N ILE A 45 -6.53 1.88 6.68
CA ILE A 45 -7.67 1.81 7.59
C ILE A 45 -8.38 0.44 7.66
N LEU A 46 -7.81 -0.62 7.12
CA LEU A 46 -8.31 -1.96 7.37
C LEU A 46 -8.08 -2.34 8.83
N GLU A 47 -9.05 -2.99 9.44
CA GLU A 47 -8.89 -3.45 10.82
C GLU A 47 -7.83 -4.54 10.92
N SER A 48 -7.74 -5.42 9.94
CA SER A 48 -6.78 -6.51 9.92
C SER A 48 -6.12 -6.66 8.55
N PRO A 49 -5.08 -5.83 8.25
CA PRO A 49 -4.34 -5.97 7.00
C PRO A 49 -3.75 -7.35 6.78
N LYS A 50 -3.32 -8.03 7.85
CA LYS A 50 -2.77 -9.38 7.74
C LYS A 50 -3.79 -10.38 7.20
N ASN A 51 -5.04 -10.31 7.67
CA ASN A 51 -6.10 -11.19 7.16
C ASN A 51 -6.38 -10.92 5.68
N PHE A 52 -6.36 -9.65 5.29
CA PHE A 52 -6.51 -9.26 3.89
C PHE A 52 -5.39 -9.87 3.05
N LEU A 53 -4.14 -9.76 3.51
CA LEU A 53 -2.97 -10.25 2.77
C LEU A 53 -2.93 -11.78 2.69
N ASP A 54 -3.40 -12.48 3.72
CA ASP A 54 -3.40 -13.94 3.72
C ASP A 54 -4.22 -14.53 2.58
N GLU A 55 -5.24 -13.80 2.11
CA GLU A 55 -6.06 -14.25 0.99
C GLU A 55 -5.33 -14.26 -0.34
N PHE A 56 -4.22 -13.53 -0.47
CA PHE A 56 -3.52 -13.37 -1.74
C PHE A 56 -2.27 -14.23 -1.88
N SER A 57 -1.82 -14.87 -0.83
CA SER A 57 -0.58 -15.69 -0.86
C SER A 57 0.60 -14.90 -1.44
N LEU A 58 0.92 -13.77 -0.81
CA LEU A 58 1.96 -12.87 -1.31
C LEU A 58 3.35 -13.46 -1.21
N ASP A 59 4.20 -13.15 -2.18
CA ASP A 59 5.62 -13.54 -2.19
C ASP A 59 6.49 -12.51 -1.46
N GLY A 60 6.00 -11.30 -1.27
CA GLY A 60 6.73 -10.25 -0.55
C GLY A 60 5.87 -9.01 -0.35
N ILE A 61 6.41 -8.05 0.39
CA ILE A 61 5.73 -6.80 0.72
C ILE A 61 6.72 -5.66 0.62
N ILE A 62 6.26 -4.54 0.03
CA ILE A 62 7.01 -3.29 -0.03
C ILE A 62 6.24 -2.23 0.75
N LEU A 63 6.91 -1.52 1.65
CA LEU A 63 6.37 -0.35 2.30
C LEU A 63 6.78 0.87 1.47
N SER A 64 5.82 1.48 0.77
CA SER A 64 6.13 2.46 -0.27
C SER A 64 6.85 3.73 0.22
N GLY A 65 6.71 4.06 1.48
CA GLY A 65 7.33 5.28 2.00
C GLY A 65 6.66 6.54 1.43
N GLY A 66 7.32 7.69 1.59
CA GLY A 66 6.88 8.95 1.00
C GLY A 66 6.50 10.02 2.01
N ASP A 67 5.88 9.65 3.12
CA ASP A 67 5.59 10.55 4.22
C ASP A 67 6.49 10.24 5.42
N ASN A 68 6.77 11.22 6.26
CA ASN A 68 7.48 10.97 7.49
C ASN A 68 6.58 10.26 8.49
N ILE A 69 7.18 9.48 9.40
CA ILE A 69 6.44 8.86 10.48
C ILE A 69 5.75 9.94 11.31
N GLY A 70 4.45 9.77 11.51
CA GLY A 70 3.64 10.74 12.24
C GLY A 70 2.91 11.74 11.36
N ASP A 71 3.32 11.92 10.10
CA ASP A 71 2.64 12.83 9.17
C ASP A 71 1.28 12.26 8.76
N ASN A 72 1.14 10.92 8.73
CA ASN A 72 -0.13 10.30 8.41
C ASN A 72 -0.31 9.04 9.27
N GLN A 73 -1.10 9.18 10.32
CA GLN A 73 -1.29 8.14 11.31
C GLN A 73 -1.93 6.88 10.73
N ASP A 74 -2.92 7.01 9.85
CA ASP A 74 -3.63 5.86 9.29
C ASP A 74 -2.68 4.97 8.48
N ARG A 75 -1.78 5.58 7.73
CA ARG A 75 -0.77 4.84 6.97
C ARG A 75 0.24 4.17 7.89
N ASP A 76 0.71 4.88 8.91
CA ASP A 76 1.67 4.33 9.87
C ASP A 76 1.08 3.13 10.60
N GLU A 77 -0.19 3.21 11.02
CA GLU A 77 -0.88 2.10 11.66
C GLU A 77 -1.02 0.90 10.71
N THR A 78 -1.36 1.15 9.44
CA THR A 78 -1.47 0.09 8.45
C THR A 78 -0.14 -0.65 8.30
N GLU A 79 0.95 0.10 8.16
CA GLU A 79 2.28 -0.51 7.98
C GLU A 79 2.73 -1.27 9.22
N GLN A 80 2.43 -0.77 10.42
CA GLN A 80 2.73 -1.47 11.65
C GLN A 80 1.97 -2.78 11.78
N LYS A 81 0.72 -2.81 11.37
CA LYS A 81 -0.09 -4.04 11.43
C LYS A 81 0.36 -5.10 10.45
N ILE A 82 1.03 -4.71 9.37
CA ILE A 82 1.58 -5.63 8.39
C ILE A 82 2.88 -6.27 8.89
N ILE A 83 3.69 -5.49 9.57
CA ILE A 83 4.95 -5.96 10.13
C ILE A 83 4.71 -6.85 11.32
#